data_69d13c7bbf413faabfd23ef86af457bb
#
_entry.id   69d13c7bbf413faabfd23ef86af457bb
#
_cell.length_a   1.000
_cell.length_b   1.000
_cell.length_c   1.000
_cell.angle_alpha   90.00
_cell.angle_beta   90.00
_cell.angle_gamma   90.00
#
_symmetry.space_group_name_H-M   'P 1'
#
loop_
_entity.id
_entity.type
_entity.pdbx_description
1 polymer ?
#
loop_
_entity_poly.entity_id
_entity_poly.type
_entity_poly.pdbx_seq_one_letter_code
_entity_poly.pdbx_strand_id
1 'polypeptide(L)'
;CTVATDAMARYKRLAGYDVMFLTGTDEHGQKIEQKANEAGVSPQEFVDRIVEGPQGVKDLWKLMNISNDRFIRTTDDYHVAAVQKIFKKMYDNGDIYKGTYKGKYCKPCESFWTESQLVDGKCPDCGGPVQDAEEEAYFFRLSKYADRVQDLLENTDFLEPRSRVNEMVNNFIKPGLEDL
;
A
#
# COMPACT_ATOMS: atom_id res chain seq x y z
N CYS A 1 7.49 -12.37 3.19
CA CYS A 1 6.87 -12.38 1.86
C CYS A 1 7.88 -12.69 0.75
N THR A 2 9.00 -11.98 0.61
CA THR A 2 9.93 -12.08 -0.54
C THR A 2 10.47 -13.49 -0.79
N VAL A 3 10.90 -14.21 0.24
CA VAL A 3 11.41 -15.60 0.11
C VAL A 3 10.34 -16.55 -0.41
N ALA A 4 9.10 -16.43 0.08
CA ALA A 4 8.00 -17.28 -0.38
C ALA A 4 7.66 -16.98 -1.85
N THR A 5 7.67 -15.69 -2.24
CA THR A 5 7.45 -15.28 -3.64
C THR A 5 8.60 -15.77 -4.54
N ASP A 6 9.84 -15.71 -4.07
CA ASP A 6 11.00 -16.23 -4.80
C ASP A 6 10.90 -17.76 -5.05
N ALA A 7 10.50 -18.51 -4.02
CA ALA A 7 10.28 -19.95 -4.17
C ALA A 7 9.20 -20.25 -5.22
N MET A 8 8.10 -19.50 -5.22
CA MET A 8 7.04 -19.65 -6.21
C MET A 8 7.51 -19.26 -7.62
N ALA A 9 8.25 -18.15 -7.75
CA ALA A 9 8.80 -17.70 -9.03
C ALA A 9 9.74 -18.76 -9.63
N ARG A 10 10.64 -19.31 -8.81
CA ARG A 10 11.53 -20.41 -9.22
C ARG A 10 10.77 -21.65 -9.66
N TYR A 11 9.76 -22.05 -8.87
CA TYR A 11 8.91 -23.20 -9.21
C TYR A 11 8.20 -22.99 -10.55
N LYS A 12 7.60 -21.82 -10.77
CA LYS A 12 6.88 -21.52 -12.00
C LYS A 12 7.81 -21.46 -13.22
N ARG A 13 9.03 -20.92 -13.08
CA ARG A 13 10.05 -20.98 -14.15
C ARG A 13 10.43 -22.41 -14.50
N LEU A 14 10.64 -23.28 -13.48
CA LEU A 14 10.89 -24.71 -13.71
C LEU A 14 9.73 -25.41 -14.38
N ALA A 15 8.50 -24.99 -14.14
CA ALA A 15 7.30 -25.51 -14.79
C ALA A 15 7.06 -24.93 -16.21
N GLY A 16 7.97 -24.10 -16.74
CA GLY A 16 7.92 -23.57 -18.10
C GLY A 16 7.06 -22.30 -18.28
N TYR A 17 6.68 -21.65 -17.19
CA TYR A 17 5.97 -20.36 -17.25
C TYR A 17 6.93 -19.21 -17.54
N ASP A 18 6.46 -18.22 -18.28
CA ASP A 18 7.10 -16.90 -18.35
C ASP A 18 6.79 -16.14 -17.05
N VAL A 19 7.85 -15.82 -16.28
CA VAL A 19 7.70 -15.26 -14.93
C VAL A 19 8.47 -13.96 -14.80
N MET A 20 7.78 -12.89 -14.47
CA MET A 20 8.33 -11.62 -14.01
C MET A 20 8.22 -11.56 -12.48
N PHE A 21 9.33 -11.65 -11.78
CA PHE A 21 9.36 -11.45 -10.32
C PHE A 21 9.83 -10.02 -10.00
N LEU A 22 8.88 -9.18 -9.59
CA LEU A 22 9.12 -7.82 -9.16
C LEU A 22 9.17 -7.75 -7.63
N THR A 23 10.19 -7.12 -7.09
CA THR A 23 10.29 -6.70 -5.70
C THR A 23 10.64 -5.22 -5.63
N GLY A 24 10.58 -4.61 -4.46
CA GLY A 24 10.89 -3.18 -4.32
C GLY A 24 10.70 -2.65 -2.92
N THR A 25 10.80 -1.34 -2.81
CA THR A 25 10.67 -0.59 -1.56
C THR A 25 9.61 0.49 -1.70
N ASP A 26 8.81 0.65 -0.63
CA ASP A 26 7.94 1.81 -0.43
C ASP A 26 8.72 2.85 0.39
N GLU A 27 8.94 4.03 -0.21
CA GLU A 27 9.94 4.99 0.25
C GLU A 27 9.36 6.34 0.67
N HIS A 28 8.02 6.45 0.73
CA HIS A 28 7.33 7.66 1.16
C HIS A 28 6.77 7.54 2.57
N GLY A 29 6.31 8.66 3.11
CA GLY A 29 5.60 8.73 4.38
C GLY A 29 6.35 9.46 5.50
N GLN A 30 5.61 9.84 6.53
CA GLN A 30 6.12 10.65 7.64
C GLN A 30 7.24 9.98 8.43
N LYS A 31 7.26 8.64 8.51
CA LYS A 31 8.34 7.90 9.18
C LYS A 31 9.68 8.09 8.49
N ILE A 32 9.68 8.06 7.16
CA ILE A 32 10.89 8.29 6.37
C ILE A 32 11.40 9.71 6.60
N GLU A 33 10.51 10.71 6.50
CA GLU A 33 10.85 12.11 6.75
C GLU A 33 11.41 12.32 8.17
N GLN A 34 10.75 11.76 9.19
CA GLN A 34 11.22 11.86 10.57
C GLN A 34 12.61 11.24 10.74
N LYS A 35 12.83 10.03 10.21
CA LYS A 35 14.13 9.34 10.32
C LYS A 35 15.24 10.05 9.55
N ALA A 36 14.93 10.61 8.39
CA ALA A 36 15.85 11.43 7.62
C ALA A 36 16.26 12.68 8.42
N ASN A 37 15.28 13.38 9.02
CA ASN A 37 15.54 14.55 9.88
C ASN A 37 16.39 14.19 11.10
N GLU A 38 16.09 13.07 11.78
CA GLU A 38 16.91 12.56 12.90
C GLU A 38 18.35 12.25 12.47
N ALA A 39 18.54 11.78 11.24
CA ALA A 39 19.86 11.49 10.67
C ALA A 39 20.55 12.71 10.05
N GLY A 40 19.88 13.86 9.97
CA GLY A 40 20.42 15.10 9.39
C GLY A 40 20.65 15.04 7.88
N VAL A 41 19.82 14.27 7.16
CA VAL A 41 19.90 14.10 5.70
C VAL A 41 18.54 14.32 5.06
N SER A 42 18.51 14.42 3.71
CA SER A 42 17.25 14.46 2.98
C SER A 42 16.52 13.10 3.00
N PRO A 43 15.19 13.08 2.88
CA PRO A 43 14.44 11.82 2.75
C PRO A 43 14.97 10.92 1.63
N GLN A 44 15.32 11.49 0.48
CA GLN A 44 15.89 10.73 -0.64
C GLN A 44 17.23 10.10 -0.27
N GLU A 45 18.14 10.86 0.32
CA GLU A 45 19.44 10.35 0.74
C GLU A 45 19.29 9.26 1.81
N PHE A 46 18.32 9.40 2.70
CA PHE A 46 18.04 8.41 3.74
C PHE A 46 17.61 7.06 3.13
N VAL A 47 16.64 7.06 2.19
CA VAL A 47 16.20 5.83 1.53
C VAL A 47 17.24 5.25 0.60
N ASP A 48 18.05 6.08 -0.06
CA ASP A 48 19.19 5.62 -0.88
C ASP A 48 20.19 4.83 -0.05
N ARG A 49 20.52 5.30 1.16
CA ARG A 49 21.40 4.59 2.10
C ARG A 49 20.82 3.23 2.52
N ILE A 50 19.49 3.15 2.75
CA ILE A 50 18.82 1.91 3.13
C ILE A 50 18.77 0.91 1.97
N VAL A 51 18.54 1.37 0.75
CA VAL A 51 18.32 0.48 -0.39
C VAL A 51 19.63 0.10 -1.07
N GLU A 52 20.48 1.09 -1.37
CA GLU A 52 21.70 0.95 -2.16
C GLU A 52 22.98 0.92 -1.31
N GLY A 53 22.90 1.35 -0.06
CA GLY A 53 24.06 1.43 0.83
C GLY A 53 24.61 0.06 1.19
N PRO A 54 25.82 0.02 1.80
CA PRO A 54 26.42 -1.21 2.30
C PRO A 54 25.47 -1.92 3.30
N GLN A 55 25.23 -3.21 3.09
CA GLN A 55 24.27 -4.01 3.87
C GLN A 55 22.81 -3.53 3.71
N GLY A 56 22.52 -2.77 2.65
CA GLY A 56 21.18 -2.34 2.31
C GLY A 56 20.29 -3.45 1.77
N VAL A 57 19.06 -3.08 1.41
CA VAL A 57 18.06 -4.07 0.94
C VAL A 57 18.54 -4.87 -0.26
N LYS A 58 19.20 -4.23 -1.24
CA LYS A 58 19.72 -4.93 -2.43
C LYS A 58 20.84 -5.92 -2.10
N ASP A 59 21.69 -5.59 -1.13
CA ASP A 59 22.74 -6.52 -0.68
C ASP A 59 22.15 -7.68 0.10
N LEU A 60 21.12 -7.44 0.91
CA LEU A 60 20.36 -8.50 1.57
C LEU A 60 19.71 -9.45 0.56
N TRP A 61 19.10 -8.94 -0.52
CA TRP A 61 18.53 -9.79 -1.58
C TRP A 61 19.59 -10.64 -2.29
N LYS A 62 20.78 -10.09 -2.53
CA LYS A 62 21.92 -10.87 -3.06
C LYS A 62 22.34 -11.96 -2.09
N LEU A 63 22.51 -11.64 -0.80
CA LEU A 63 22.89 -12.60 0.24
C LEU A 63 21.88 -13.74 0.35
N MET A 64 20.60 -13.44 0.24
CA MET A 64 19.51 -14.42 0.27
C MET A 64 19.29 -15.13 -1.08
N ASN A 65 20.09 -14.81 -2.10
CA ASN A 65 19.96 -15.35 -3.45
C ASN A 65 18.55 -15.20 -4.04
N ILE A 66 17.92 -14.04 -3.82
CA ILE A 66 16.60 -13.73 -4.38
C ILE A 66 16.70 -13.56 -5.90
N SER A 67 15.84 -14.23 -6.65
CA SER A 67 15.86 -14.30 -8.11
C SER A 67 14.92 -13.30 -8.79
N ASN A 68 14.76 -12.11 -8.20
CA ASN A 68 13.92 -11.06 -8.78
C ASN A 68 14.48 -10.56 -10.12
N ASP A 69 13.58 -10.35 -11.09
CA ASP A 69 13.92 -9.81 -12.41
C ASP A 69 14.05 -8.29 -12.37
N ARG A 70 13.26 -7.63 -11.52
CA ARG A 70 13.29 -6.18 -11.32
C ARG A 70 13.17 -5.81 -9.85
N PHE A 71 13.76 -4.66 -9.54
CA PHE A 71 13.60 -3.98 -8.28
C PHE A 71 13.03 -2.59 -8.55
N ILE A 72 11.88 -2.26 -7.97
CA ILE A 72 11.23 -0.98 -8.12
C ILE A 72 11.34 -0.18 -6.82
N ARG A 73 11.62 1.10 -6.95
CA ARG A 73 11.55 2.07 -5.86
C ARG A 73 10.37 3.00 -6.12
N THR A 74 9.58 3.30 -5.13
CA THR A 74 8.46 4.26 -5.32
C THR A 74 8.94 5.68 -5.60
N THR A 75 10.23 5.96 -5.37
CA THR A 75 10.92 7.21 -5.73
C THR A 75 11.51 7.22 -7.14
N ASP A 76 11.51 6.10 -7.87
CA ASP A 76 11.99 6.07 -9.25
C ASP A 76 11.16 6.96 -10.18
N ASP A 77 11.80 7.76 -11.02
CA ASP A 77 11.15 8.70 -11.95
C ASP A 77 10.10 8.03 -12.84
N TYR A 78 10.39 6.83 -13.35
CA TYR A 78 9.44 6.10 -14.20
C TYR A 78 8.21 5.62 -13.41
N HIS A 79 8.36 5.30 -12.12
CA HIS A 79 7.26 4.95 -11.24
C HIS A 79 6.39 6.18 -10.98
N VAL A 80 7.00 7.30 -10.61
CA VAL A 80 6.31 8.58 -10.39
C VAL A 80 5.52 8.98 -11.63
N ALA A 81 6.13 8.93 -12.82
CA ALA A 81 5.46 9.25 -14.08
C ALA A 81 4.26 8.31 -14.38
N ALA A 82 4.39 7.03 -14.09
CA ALA A 82 3.31 6.06 -14.26
C ALA A 82 2.14 6.33 -13.31
N VAL A 83 2.45 6.58 -12.02
CA VAL A 83 1.44 6.92 -11.00
C VAL A 83 0.71 8.21 -11.37
N GLN A 84 1.43 9.26 -11.75
CA GLN A 84 0.83 10.53 -12.18
C GLN A 84 -0.13 10.35 -13.36
N LYS A 85 0.26 9.54 -14.34
CA LYS A 85 -0.59 9.25 -15.51
C LYS A 85 -1.88 8.52 -15.13
N ILE A 86 -1.78 7.51 -14.26
CA ILE A 86 -2.95 6.74 -13.80
C ILE A 86 -3.85 7.62 -12.92
N PHE A 87 -3.26 8.34 -11.97
CA PHE A 87 -3.98 9.26 -11.09
C PHE A 87 -4.75 10.31 -11.90
N LYS A 88 -4.07 10.96 -12.87
CA LYS A 88 -4.72 11.93 -13.74
C LYS A 88 -5.89 11.32 -14.52
N LYS A 89 -5.75 10.13 -15.05
CA LYS A 89 -6.83 9.43 -15.75
C LYS A 89 -8.03 9.19 -14.84
N MET A 90 -7.81 8.74 -13.60
CA MET A 90 -8.87 8.52 -12.63
C MET A 90 -9.53 9.84 -12.20
N TYR A 91 -8.75 10.89 -12.03
CA TYR A 91 -9.25 12.22 -11.72
C TYR A 91 -10.12 12.79 -12.87
N ASP A 92 -9.65 12.71 -14.10
CA ASP A 92 -10.36 13.16 -15.28
C ASP A 92 -11.68 12.38 -15.50
N ASN A 93 -11.72 11.10 -15.09
CA ASN A 93 -12.95 10.28 -15.11
C ASN A 93 -13.92 10.58 -13.95
N GLY A 94 -13.55 11.46 -13.02
CA GLY A 94 -14.34 11.75 -11.82
C GLY A 94 -14.34 10.64 -10.78
N ASP A 95 -13.36 9.74 -10.84
CA ASP A 95 -13.17 8.67 -9.85
C ASP A 95 -12.37 9.16 -8.64
N ILE A 96 -11.67 10.27 -8.77
CA ILE A 96 -10.94 10.94 -7.70
C ILE A 96 -11.49 12.35 -7.53
N TYR A 97 -11.65 12.76 -6.28
CA TYR A 97 -12.07 14.13 -5.94
C TYR A 97 -11.29 14.65 -4.73
N LYS A 98 -11.18 15.96 -4.62
CA LYS A 98 -10.55 16.61 -3.47
C LYS A 98 -11.57 16.81 -2.37
N GLY A 99 -11.23 16.46 -1.15
CA GLY A 99 -12.04 16.62 0.04
C GLY A 99 -11.18 16.90 1.26
N THR A 100 -11.82 16.96 2.42
CA THR A 100 -11.16 17.15 3.70
C THR A 100 -11.38 15.92 4.55
N TYR A 101 -10.31 15.30 5.01
CA TYR A 101 -10.36 14.21 5.98
C TYR A 101 -10.18 14.78 7.40
N LYS A 102 -11.03 14.34 8.32
CA LYS A 102 -10.92 14.64 9.75
C LYS A 102 -10.94 13.35 10.53
N GLY A 103 -9.99 13.18 11.41
CA GLY A 103 -9.93 11.97 12.25
C GLY A 103 -8.86 12.04 13.30
N LYS A 104 -8.77 10.98 14.08
CA LYS A 104 -7.74 10.76 15.10
C LYS A 104 -6.55 10.07 14.46
N TYR A 105 -5.48 10.78 14.26
CA TYR A 105 -4.27 10.26 13.59
C TYR A 105 -3.28 9.68 14.61
N CYS A 106 -2.88 8.43 14.38
CA CYS A 106 -1.80 7.77 15.10
C CYS A 106 -0.51 7.87 14.29
N LYS A 107 0.43 8.71 14.74
CA LYS A 107 1.69 8.91 14.05
C LYS A 107 2.58 7.66 13.94
N PRO A 108 2.73 6.81 14.99
CA PRO A 108 3.51 5.58 14.89
C PRO A 108 2.96 4.54 13.91
N CYS A 109 1.62 4.44 13.79
CA CYS A 109 0.96 3.49 12.89
C CYS A 109 0.63 4.08 11.53
N GLU A 110 0.80 5.40 11.35
CA GLU A 110 0.41 6.13 10.14
C GLU A 110 -1.05 5.87 9.73
N SER A 111 -1.93 5.76 10.73
CA SER A 111 -3.33 5.37 10.55
C SER A 111 -4.26 6.39 11.16
N PHE A 112 -5.36 6.64 10.46
CA PHE A 112 -6.48 7.41 10.96
C PHE A 112 -7.51 6.48 11.61
N TRP A 113 -8.15 6.97 12.65
CA TRP A 113 -9.17 6.28 13.41
C TRP A 113 -10.37 7.20 13.63
N THR A 114 -11.56 6.65 13.62
CA THR A 114 -12.73 7.33 14.15
C THR A 114 -12.71 7.30 15.68
N GLU A 115 -13.41 8.23 16.33
CA GLU A 115 -13.51 8.25 17.79
C GLU A 115 -13.99 6.90 18.36
N SER A 116 -14.93 6.25 17.66
CA SER A 116 -15.51 4.96 18.06
C SER A 116 -14.57 3.76 17.94
N GLN A 117 -13.50 3.90 17.15
CA GLN A 117 -12.50 2.84 16.97
C GLN A 117 -11.38 2.89 17.99
N LEU A 118 -11.27 4.00 18.73
CA LEU A 118 -10.23 4.14 19.76
C LEU A 118 -10.51 3.21 20.96
N VAL A 119 -9.44 2.69 21.52
CA VAL A 119 -9.49 1.92 22.78
C VAL A 119 -8.93 2.84 23.89
N ASP A 120 -9.78 3.21 24.85
CA ASP A 120 -9.44 4.14 25.94
C ASP A 120 -8.83 5.48 25.40
N GLY A 121 -9.35 5.98 24.29
CA GLY A 121 -8.87 7.21 23.65
C GLY A 121 -7.50 7.08 22.96
N LYS A 122 -7.04 5.85 22.73
CA LYS A 122 -5.73 5.54 22.14
C LYS A 122 -5.87 4.71 20.86
N CYS A 123 -4.79 4.66 20.09
CA CYS A 123 -4.70 3.84 18.89
C CYS A 123 -4.94 2.36 19.22
N PRO A 124 -5.87 1.67 18.55
CA PRO A 124 -6.14 0.26 18.80
C PRO A 124 -4.99 -0.68 18.44
N ASP A 125 -4.13 -0.28 17.49
CA ASP A 125 -3.02 -1.12 17.02
C ASP A 125 -1.80 -1.07 17.94
N CYS A 126 -1.37 0.13 18.34
CA CYS A 126 -0.14 0.28 19.12
C CYS A 126 -0.33 0.77 20.56
N GLY A 127 -1.57 1.12 20.96
CA GLY A 127 -1.86 1.70 22.27
C GLY A 127 -1.28 3.12 22.47
N GLY A 128 -0.71 3.71 21.43
CA GLY A 128 -0.10 5.04 21.49
C GLY A 128 -1.13 6.18 21.44
N PRO A 129 -0.69 7.41 21.75
CA PRO A 129 -1.55 8.58 21.69
C PRO A 129 -1.94 8.88 20.24
N VAL A 130 -3.17 9.39 20.06
CA VAL A 130 -3.67 9.93 18.81
C VAL A 130 -3.87 11.42 18.93
N GLN A 131 -3.82 12.12 17.80
CA GLN A 131 -4.05 13.58 17.72
C GLN A 131 -5.13 13.88 16.69
N ASP A 132 -5.88 14.96 16.92
CA ASP A 132 -6.80 15.46 15.90
C ASP A 132 -6.01 15.90 14.69
N ALA A 133 -6.41 15.41 13.53
CA ALA A 133 -5.85 15.82 12.26
C ALA A 133 -6.97 16.15 11.29
N GLU A 134 -6.80 17.26 10.60
CA GLU A 134 -7.64 17.70 9.48
C GLU A 134 -6.71 18.00 8.31
N GLU A 135 -6.91 17.29 7.22
CA GLU A 135 -6.04 17.41 6.06
C GLU A 135 -6.86 17.42 4.77
N GLU A 136 -6.51 18.32 3.84
CA GLU A 136 -7.00 18.20 2.48
C GLU A 136 -6.38 16.98 1.82
N ALA A 137 -7.23 16.09 1.33
CA ALA A 137 -6.81 14.85 0.69
C ALA A 137 -7.60 14.60 -0.60
N TYR A 138 -7.03 13.79 -1.46
CA TYR A 138 -7.76 13.24 -2.59
C TYR A 138 -8.40 11.92 -2.19
N PHE A 139 -9.68 11.77 -2.53
CA PHE A 139 -10.47 10.57 -2.26
C PHE A 139 -10.77 9.83 -3.55
N PHE A 140 -10.63 8.51 -3.50
CA PHE A 140 -11.09 7.62 -4.55
C PHE A 140 -12.54 7.21 -4.28
N ARG A 141 -13.43 7.39 -5.28
CA ARG A 141 -14.86 7.04 -5.19
C ARG A 141 -15.07 5.53 -5.26
N LEU A 142 -14.60 4.81 -4.25
CA LEU A 142 -14.75 3.35 -4.19
C LEU A 142 -16.23 2.95 -4.14
N SER A 143 -17.06 3.74 -3.46
CA SER A 143 -18.52 3.56 -3.38
C SER A 143 -19.19 3.43 -4.75
N LYS A 144 -18.72 4.17 -5.77
CA LYS A 144 -19.22 4.10 -7.16
C LYS A 144 -19.09 2.72 -7.79
N TYR A 145 -18.19 1.90 -7.29
CA TYR A 145 -17.83 0.61 -7.86
C TYR A 145 -18.46 -0.57 -7.11
N ALA A 146 -19.23 -0.34 -6.03
CA ALA A 146 -19.76 -1.37 -5.15
C ALA A 146 -20.52 -2.48 -5.92
N ASP A 147 -21.48 -2.12 -6.75
CA ASP A 147 -22.28 -3.08 -7.52
C ASP A 147 -21.42 -3.91 -8.50
N ARG A 148 -20.45 -3.25 -9.16
CA ARG A 148 -19.55 -3.93 -10.10
C ARG A 148 -18.59 -4.88 -9.41
N VAL A 149 -18.11 -4.50 -8.22
CA VAL A 149 -17.24 -5.35 -7.40
C VAL A 149 -18.04 -6.54 -6.87
N GLN A 150 -19.26 -6.32 -6.41
CA GLN A 150 -20.15 -7.40 -5.98
C GLN A 150 -20.41 -8.39 -7.10
N ASP A 151 -20.80 -7.93 -8.28
CA ASP A 151 -21.03 -8.76 -9.45
C ASP A 151 -19.78 -9.59 -9.82
N LEU A 152 -18.60 -8.96 -9.84
CA LEU A 152 -17.33 -9.64 -10.10
C LEU A 152 -17.07 -10.77 -9.10
N LEU A 153 -17.29 -10.49 -7.80
CA LEU A 153 -17.02 -11.44 -6.72
C LEU A 153 -18.03 -12.60 -6.67
N GLU A 154 -19.30 -12.33 -6.93
CA GLU A 154 -20.37 -13.34 -6.81
C GLU A 154 -20.54 -14.19 -8.05
N ASN A 155 -20.30 -13.63 -9.24
CA ASN A 155 -20.62 -14.24 -10.52
C ASN A 155 -19.40 -14.68 -11.34
N THR A 156 -18.20 -14.58 -10.80
CA THR A 156 -16.96 -15.06 -11.45
C THR A 156 -16.06 -15.78 -10.47
N ASP A 157 -15.03 -16.45 -10.97
CA ASP A 157 -13.97 -17.09 -10.17
C ASP A 157 -12.81 -16.13 -9.85
N PHE A 158 -13.10 -14.82 -9.78
CA PHE A 158 -12.09 -13.80 -9.52
C PHE A 158 -11.44 -13.95 -8.13
N LEU A 159 -12.21 -14.35 -7.13
CA LEU A 159 -11.74 -14.55 -5.76
C LEU A 159 -12.09 -15.95 -5.25
N GLU A 160 -11.09 -16.66 -4.76
CA GLU A 160 -11.20 -17.98 -4.16
C GLU A 160 -10.55 -18.00 -2.74
N PRO A 161 -11.00 -18.82 -1.81
CA PRO A 161 -12.18 -19.67 -1.86
C PRO A 161 -13.49 -18.89 -1.60
N ARG A 162 -14.64 -19.49 -1.84
CA ARG A 162 -15.96 -18.85 -1.67
C ARG A 162 -16.19 -18.21 -0.29
N SER A 163 -15.56 -18.73 0.74
CA SER A 163 -15.60 -18.11 2.08
C SER A 163 -15.04 -16.67 2.09
N ARG A 164 -14.04 -16.37 1.26
CA ARG A 164 -13.49 -15.03 1.12
C ARG A 164 -14.42 -14.10 0.36
N VAL A 165 -15.10 -14.61 -0.66
CA VAL A 165 -16.17 -13.87 -1.34
C VAL A 165 -17.25 -13.46 -0.33
N ASN A 166 -17.74 -14.42 0.46
CA ASN A 166 -18.78 -14.15 1.48
C ASN A 166 -18.30 -13.11 2.50
N GLU A 167 -17.05 -13.18 2.94
CA GLU A 167 -16.44 -12.21 3.85
C GLU A 167 -16.43 -10.81 3.24
N MET A 168 -15.94 -10.66 2.00
CA MET A 168 -15.89 -9.37 1.31
C MET A 168 -17.29 -8.78 1.10
N VAL A 169 -18.23 -9.59 0.61
CA VAL A 169 -19.60 -9.13 0.35
C VAL A 169 -20.31 -8.75 1.64
N ASN A 170 -20.26 -9.58 2.67
CA ASN A 170 -21.05 -9.33 3.89
C ASN A 170 -20.45 -8.25 4.80
N ASN A 171 -19.11 -8.15 4.86
CA ASN A 171 -18.47 -7.25 5.81
C ASN A 171 -18.16 -5.86 5.21
N PHE A 172 -18.06 -5.76 3.88
CA PHE A 172 -17.64 -4.52 3.24
C PHE A 172 -18.66 -4.00 2.23
N ILE A 173 -19.18 -4.85 1.31
CA ILE A 173 -20.04 -4.37 0.24
C ILE A 173 -21.46 -4.09 0.74
N LYS A 174 -22.09 -5.04 1.45
CA LYS A 174 -23.46 -4.89 1.93
C LYS A 174 -23.66 -3.75 2.94
N PRO A 175 -22.71 -3.49 3.87
CA PRO A 175 -22.81 -2.31 4.73
C PRO A 175 -22.64 -0.99 3.98
N GLY A 176 -22.09 -1.02 2.77
CA GLY A 176 -21.75 0.13 1.94
C GLY A 176 -20.24 0.35 1.89
N LEU A 177 -19.67 0.42 0.68
CA LEU A 177 -18.28 0.83 0.51
C LEU A 177 -18.15 2.33 0.71
N GLU A 178 -17.20 2.73 1.53
CA GLU A 178 -16.83 4.13 1.71
C GLU A 178 -15.74 4.52 0.72
N ASP A 179 -15.69 5.82 0.40
CA ASP A 179 -14.62 6.38 -0.42
C ASP A 179 -13.30 6.40 0.38
N LEU A 180 -12.19 6.13 -0.29
CA LEU A 180 -10.86 5.99 0.31
C LEU A 180 -9.99 7.21 0.04
#